data_0bdfe621c6230dd263fac79e24a8cc06
#
_entry.id   0bdfe621c6230dd263fac79e24a8cc06
#
_cell.length_a   1.000
_cell.length_b   1.000
_cell.length_c   1.000
_cell.angle_alpha   90.00
_cell.angle_beta   90.00
_cell.angle_gamma   90.00
#
_symmetry.space_group_name_H-M   'P 1'
#
loop_
_entity.id
_entity.type
_entity.pdbx_description
1 polymer ?
#
loop_
_entity_poly.entity_id
_entity_poly.type
_entity_poly.pdbx_seq_one_letter_code
_entity_poly.pdbx_strand_id
1 'polypeptide(L)'
;MSFSISGRSLLAAAALALAPFAATAQDFTPENPECIAPANPGGGWDFTCRQVGKTMQDLDLIPSTMQVVNLSGGGGGVAYAEVVNKRNDDNDLIVAASSATATRLAQNAFPGNTMDQVRWIGSIGADYGVIAVAADSDIGTLPELMDRIKEDPTSISIGGGSAVGGWDHLKVLIAAQKSGIEDVRTVKYIAFAGGGEAVTQLLAGSLQAFTGDLSEAKGFVESGDIKVLAVLAPERLGGEFSEFPTAKEQGIDAIGANWRGFYAPGNMSDEAYNYWVDAVDTLYDTEEWKAVMETNGLAPLDLQGDEFQQFVADSVQNITDLSKEIGILQ
;
A
#
# COMPACT_ATOMS: atom_id res chain seq x y z
N MET A 1 -6.28 -42.91 92.83
CA MET A 1 -5.40 -43.32 91.74
C MET A 1 -5.96 -42.72 90.45
N SER A 2 -5.40 -41.66 90.03
CA SER A 2 -5.84 -40.95 88.80
C SER A 2 -4.84 -41.15 87.69
N PHE A 3 -5.25 -41.64 86.55
CA PHE A 3 -4.46 -41.64 85.35
C PHE A 3 -5.04 -40.62 84.39
N SER A 4 -4.25 -39.61 84.13
CA SER A 4 -4.51 -38.58 83.08
C SER A 4 -3.84 -39.03 81.77
N ILE A 5 -4.59 -39.13 80.73
CA ILE A 5 -4.07 -39.33 79.35
C ILE A 5 -4.33 -38.07 78.58
N SER A 6 -3.26 -37.33 78.23
CA SER A 6 -3.30 -36.17 77.39
C SER A 6 -3.17 -36.59 75.90
N GLY A 7 -4.24 -36.38 75.14
CA GLY A 7 -4.22 -36.59 73.71
C GLY A 7 -3.70 -35.33 72.97
N ARG A 8 -2.59 -35.46 72.25
CA ARG A 8 -2.07 -34.44 71.29
C ARG A 8 -2.66 -34.72 69.93
N SER A 9 -3.56 -33.84 69.48
CA SER A 9 -4.06 -33.86 68.12
C SER A 9 -3.06 -33.17 67.23
N LEU A 10 -2.48 -33.90 66.26
CA LEU A 10 -1.70 -33.31 65.11
C LEU A 10 -2.65 -32.89 64.03
N LEU A 11 -2.77 -31.61 63.85
CA LEU A 11 -3.37 -31.03 62.64
C LEU A 11 -2.30 -30.97 61.52
N ALA A 12 -2.44 -31.84 60.50
CA ALA A 12 -1.66 -31.80 59.32
C ALA A 12 -2.31 -30.76 58.37
N ALA A 13 -1.68 -29.59 58.22
CA ALA A 13 -2.06 -28.61 57.22
C ALA A 13 -1.51 -29.05 55.84
N ALA A 14 -2.39 -29.47 54.93
CA ALA A 14 -2.05 -29.72 53.53
C ALA A 14 -1.96 -28.34 52.80
N ALA A 15 -0.74 -27.90 52.56
CA ALA A 15 -0.49 -26.75 51.66
C ALA A 15 -0.66 -27.22 50.20
N LEU A 16 -1.79 -26.89 49.58
CA LEU A 16 -1.92 -26.98 48.13
C LEU A 16 -1.00 -25.93 47.50
N ALA A 17 0.11 -26.37 46.92
CA ALA A 17 0.93 -25.55 46.04
C ALA A 17 0.16 -25.30 44.71
N LEU A 18 -0.39 -24.09 44.55
CA LEU A 18 -0.81 -23.56 43.24
C LEU A 18 0.45 -23.32 42.44
N ALA A 19 0.82 -24.28 41.60
CA ALA A 19 1.78 -24.02 40.54
C ALA A 19 1.15 -23.01 39.54
N PRO A 20 1.83 -21.92 39.19
CA PRO A 20 1.35 -21.09 38.11
C PRO A 20 1.37 -21.93 36.82
N PHE A 21 0.22 -22.14 36.22
CA PHE A 21 0.16 -22.55 34.82
C PHE A 21 0.77 -21.41 34.03
N ALA A 22 2.02 -21.53 33.60
CA ALA A 22 2.54 -20.77 32.50
C ALA A 22 1.72 -21.24 31.29
N ALA A 23 0.77 -20.42 30.85
CA ALA A 23 0.20 -20.57 29.53
C ALA A 23 1.38 -20.43 28.56
N THR A 24 1.80 -21.53 27.97
CA THR A 24 2.65 -21.44 26.77
C THR A 24 1.81 -20.69 25.73
N ALA A 25 2.24 -19.50 25.39
CA ALA A 25 1.72 -18.84 24.19
C ALA A 25 1.84 -19.88 23.07
N GLN A 26 0.72 -20.26 22.48
CA GLN A 26 0.72 -21.19 21.36
C GLN A 26 1.21 -20.35 20.18
N ASP A 27 2.40 -20.65 19.67
CA ASP A 27 2.96 -19.97 18.50
C ASP A 27 1.96 -20.10 17.35
N PHE A 28 1.36 -18.98 16.95
CA PHE A 28 0.47 -18.94 15.79
C PHE A 28 1.29 -19.20 14.53
N THR A 29 0.72 -19.95 13.61
CA THR A 29 1.23 -20.11 12.24
C THR A 29 0.01 -20.18 11.32
N PRO A 30 -0.08 -19.38 10.24
CA PRO A 30 -1.23 -19.40 9.34
C PRO A 30 -1.36 -20.77 8.68
N GLU A 31 -2.57 -21.33 8.67
CA GLU A 31 -2.83 -22.61 8.00
C GLU A 31 -2.95 -22.44 6.47
N ASN A 32 -3.65 -21.38 6.04
CA ASN A 32 -3.92 -21.06 4.66
C ASN A 32 -3.66 -19.57 4.39
N PRO A 33 -2.39 -19.14 4.34
CA PRO A 33 -2.06 -17.72 4.20
C PRO A 33 -2.70 -17.13 2.93
N GLU A 34 -3.41 -16.02 3.09
CA GLU A 34 -4.10 -15.32 2.01
C GLU A 34 -3.74 -13.84 2.00
N CYS A 35 -3.54 -13.30 0.80
CA CYS A 35 -3.42 -11.86 0.58
C CYS A 35 -4.53 -11.37 -0.35
N ILE A 36 -5.40 -10.49 0.12
CA ILE A 36 -6.32 -9.75 -0.76
C ILE A 36 -5.58 -8.60 -1.42
N ALA A 37 -5.61 -8.57 -2.74
CA ALA A 37 -5.18 -7.44 -3.57
C ALA A 37 -6.43 -6.65 -4.01
N PRO A 38 -6.66 -5.41 -3.49
CA PRO A 38 -7.84 -4.59 -3.83
C PRO A 38 -7.81 -4.01 -5.26
N ALA A 39 -7.21 -4.70 -6.21
CA ALA A 39 -7.03 -4.29 -7.59
C ALA A 39 -7.23 -5.46 -8.56
N ASN A 40 -7.36 -5.15 -9.85
CA ASN A 40 -7.24 -6.17 -10.90
C ASN A 40 -5.80 -6.71 -10.98
N PRO A 41 -5.60 -7.93 -11.53
CA PRO A 41 -4.27 -8.44 -11.80
C PRO A 41 -3.41 -7.43 -12.57
N GLY A 42 -2.13 -7.29 -12.17
CA GLY A 42 -1.18 -6.34 -12.75
C GLY A 42 -1.26 -4.92 -12.18
N GLY A 43 -2.16 -4.65 -11.22
CA GLY A 43 -2.14 -3.40 -10.45
C GLY A 43 -1.16 -3.46 -9.27
N GLY A 44 -0.82 -2.31 -8.69
CA GLY A 44 0.19 -2.20 -7.64
C GLY A 44 -0.08 -3.03 -6.39
N TRP A 45 -1.33 -3.21 -5.98
CA TRP A 45 -1.67 -4.10 -4.86
C TRP A 45 -1.54 -5.58 -5.23
N ASP A 46 -1.81 -5.95 -6.48
CA ASP A 46 -1.57 -7.31 -6.98
C ASP A 46 -0.06 -7.62 -7.00
N PHE A 47 0.75 -6.68 -7.49
CA PHE A 47 2.20 -6.73 -7.40
C PHE A 47 2.66 -6.95 -5.94
N THR A 48 2.16 -6.14 -5.00
CA THR A 48 2.48 -6.23 -3.57
C THR A 48 2.21 -7.63 -3.02
N CYS A 49 0.99 -8.16 -3.17
CA CYS A 49 0.64 -9.50 -2.68
C CYS A 49 1.50 -10.60 -3.31
N ARG A 50 1.75 -10.54 -4.64
CA ARG A 50 2.49 -11.61 -5.33
C ARG A 50 3.96 -11.61 -5.00
N GLN A 51 4.61 -10.44 -4.94
CA GLN A 51 6.03 -10.36 -4.62
C GLN A 51 6.28 -10.77 -3.17
N VAL A 52 5.49 -10.23 -2.23
CA VAL A 52 5.64 -10.59 -0.81
C VAL A 52 5.33 -12.07 -0.58
N GLY A 53 4.19 -12.57 -1.08
CA GLY A 53 3.82 -13.97 -0.90
C GLY A 53 4.84 -14.95 -1.48
N LYS A 54 5.39 -14.63 -2.67
CA LYS A 54 6.46 -15.44 -3.28
C LYS A 54 7.73 -15.42 -2.44
N THR A 55 8.20 -14.23 -2.05
CA THR A 55 9.46 -14.11 -1.31
C THR A 55 9.36 -14.71 0.08
N MET A 56 8.24 -14.50 0.80
CA MET A 56 8.00 -15.16 2.08
C MET A 56 7.99 -16.69 1.98
N GLN A 57 7.40 -17.24 0.91
CA GLN A 57 7.41 -18.68 0.68
C GLN A 57 8.82 -19.20 0.36
N ASP A 58 9.56 -18.51 -0.51
CA ASP A 58 10.92 -18.88 -0.89
C ASP A 58 11.89 -18.89 0.31
N LEU A 59 11.58 -18.09 1.34
CA LEU A 59 12.36 -17.94 2.57
C LEU A 59 11.79 -18.75 3.76
N ASP A 60 10.79 -19.60 3.54
CA ASP A 60 10.09 -20.36 4.59
C ASP A 60 9.53 -19.48 5.74
N LEU A 61 9.21 -18.21 5.46
CA LEU A 61 8.57 -17.29 6.43
C LEU A 61 7.07 -17.55 6.58
N ILE A 62 6.48 -18.31 5.66
CA ILE A 62 5.10 -18.81 5.71
C ILE A 62 5.10 -20.31 5.37
N PRO A 63 4.19 -21.12 5.96
CA PRO A 63 4.23 -22.58 5.86
C PRO A 63 3.81 -23.13 4.50
N SER A 64 3.13 -22.32 3.69
CA SER A 64 2.58 -22.74 2.39
C SER A 64 2.46 -21.54 1.44
N THR A 65 2.15 -21.82 0.17
CA THR A 65 1.94 -20.76 -0.84
C THR A 65 0.83 -19.80 -0.41
N MET A 66 1.12 -18.50 -0.39
CA MET A 66 0.13 -17.46 -0.14
C MET A 66 -0.88 -17.39 -1.29
N GLN A 67 -2.16 -17.58 -0.98
CA GLN A 67 -3.22 -17.39 -1.96
C GLN A 67 -3.43 -15.89 -2.21
N VAL A 68 -3.31 -15.45 -3.46
CA VAL A 68 -3.58 -14.06 -3.84
C VAL A 68 -4.97 -13.95 -4.45
N VAL A 69 -5.84 -13.16 -3.81
CA VAL A 69 -7.22 -12.93 -4.24
C VAL A 69 -7.39 -11.49 -4.71
N ASN A 70 -7.68 -11.30 -6.00
CA ASN A 70 -7.97 -9.98 -6.53
C ASN A 70 -9.43 -9.60 -6.24
N LEU A 71 -9.65 -8.56 -5.43
CA LEU A 71 -10.97 -8.04 -5.07
C LEU A 71 -11.06 -6.54 -5.34
N SER A 72 -11.19 -6.19 -6.61
CA SER A 72 -11.25 -4.80 -7.07
C SER A 72 -12.62 -4.16 -6.83
N GLY A 73 -12.67 -2.83 -6.80
CA GLY A 73 -13.89 -2.03 -6.72
C GLY A 73 -13.85 -0.93 -5.68
N GLY A 74 -14.46 0.23 -6.02
CA GLY A 74 -14.55 1.38 -5.14
C GLY A 74 -13.19 1.97 -4.69
N GLY A 75 -12.11 1.76 -5.46
CA GLY A 75 -10.76 2.18 -5.06
C GLY A 75 -10.24 1.44 -3.82
N GLY A 76 -10.58 0.15 -3.70
CA GLY A 76 -10.27 -0.70 -2.55
C GLY A 76 -11.38 -0.82 -1.52
N GLY A 77 -12.47 -0.03 -1.64
CA GLY A 77 -13.55 -0.01 -0.66
C GLY A 77 -14.33 -1.33 -0.57
N VAL A 78 -14.43 -2.09 -1.68
CA VAL A 78 -15.07 -3.41 -1.67
C VAL A 78 -14.28 -4.39 -0.80
N ALA A 79 -12.97 -4.44 -0.97
CA ALA A 79 -12.09 -5.29 -0.16
C ALA A 79 -12.09 -4.84 1.31
N TYR A 80 -12.03 -3.54 1.56
CA TYR A 80 -12.06 -2.99 2.91
C TYR A 80 -13.34 -3.38 3.65
N ALA A 81 -14.50 -3.20 3.00
CA ALA A 81 -15.80 -3.58 3.55
C ALA A 81 -15.95 -5.10 3.74
N GLU A 82 -15.38 -5.91 2.86
CA GLU A 82 -15.36 -7.38 3.00
C GLU A 82 -14.62 -7.79 4.28
N VAL A 83 -13.43 -7.23 4.50
CA VAL A 83 -12.62 -7.52 5.67
C VAL A 83 -13.31 -7.06 6.96
N VAL A 84 -13.75 -5.80 7.03
CA VAL A 84 -14.37 -5.24 8.23
C VAL A 84 -15.69 -5.93 8.60
N ASN A 85 -16.52 -6.30 7.61
CA ASN A 85 -17.87 -6.78 7.89
C ASN A 85 -18.03 -8.30 7.88
N LYS A 86 -17.13 -9.05 7.21
CA LYS A 86 -17.30 -10.49 7.02
C LYS A 86 -16.11 -11.34 7.43
N ARG A 87 -14.90 -10.74 7.43
CA ARG A 87 -13.66 -11.46 7.72
C ARG A 87 -12.84 -10.76 8.81
N ASN A 88 -13.51 -10.12 9.76
CA ASN A 88 -12.85 -9.25 10.75
C ASN A 88 -12.05 -9.99 11.83
N ASP A 89 -12.15 -11.32 11.90
CA ASP A 89 -11.45 -12.22 12.83
C ASP A 89 -10.58 -13.28 12.12
N ASP A 90 -10.36 -13.12 10.82
CA ASP A 90 -9.59 -14.08 10.01
C ASP A 90 -8.08 -13.90 10.26
N ASN A 91 -7.47 -14.90 10.90
CA ASN A 91 -6.06 -14.87 11.29
C ASN A 91 -5.09 -15.18 10.13
N ASP A 92 -5.56 -15.81 9.06
CA ASP A 92 -4.74 -16.19 7.90
C ASP A 92 -4.65 -15.09 6.84
N LEU A 93 -5.40 -13.97 7.04
CA LEU A 93 -5.61 -12.94 6.02
C LEU A 93 -4.77 -11.69 6.28
N ILE A 94 -4.05 -11.26 5.24
CA ILE A 94 -3.50 -9.89 5.12
C ILE A 94 -4.05 -9.22 3.86
N VAL A 95 -4.04 -7.90 3.82
CA VAL A 95 -4.57 -7.12 2.70
C VAL A 95 -3.56 -6.08 2.26
N ALA A 96 -3.24 -6.04 0.99
CA ALA A 96 -2.33 -5.03 0.46
C ALA A 96 -2.93 -3.62 0.57
N ALA A 97 -2.14 -2.69 1.04
CA ALA A 97 -2.47 -1.30 1.25
C ALA A 97 -1.39 -0.37 0.70
N SER A 98 -1.75 0.89 0.53
CA SER A 98 -0.83 1.92 0.05
C SER A 98 -1.35 3.33 0.33
N SER A 99 -0.65 4.37 -0.12
CA SER A 99 -1.15 5.74 -0.11
C SER A 99 -2.54 5.87 -0.74
N ALA A 100 -2.88 4.99 -1.69
CA ALA A 100 -4.23 4.96 -2.27
C ALA A 100 -5.30 4.56 -1.24
N THR A 101 -5.02 3.62 -0.34
CA THR A 101 -5.91 3.27 0.78
C THR A 101 -6.09 4.44 1.73
N ALA A 102 -4.98 5.08 2.15
CA ALA A 102 -5.00 6.27 3.01
C ALA A 102 -5.80 7.41 2.36
N THR A 103 -5.64 7.61 1.05
CA THR A 103 -6.37 8.63 0.28
C THR A 103 -7.88 8.40 0.35
N ARG A 104 -8.34 7.17 0.19
CA ARG A 104 -9.78 6.85 0.22
C ARG A 104 -10.36 7.00 1.64
N LEU A 105 -9.59 6.64 2.66
CA LEU A 105 -9.97 6.87 4.07
C LEU A 105 -10.03 8.37 4.38
N ALA A 106 -9.01 9.15 3.98
CA ALA A 106 -8.96 10.60 4.14
C ALA A 106 -10.17 11.32 3.52
N GLN A 107 -10.69 10.79 2.42
CA GLN A 107 -11.81 11.34 1.68
C GLN A 107 -13.18 10.80 2.11
N ASN A 108 -13.26 9.98 3.18
CA ASN A 108 -14.48 9.25 3.57
C ASN A 108 -15.10 8.45 2.41
N ALA A 109 -14.26 7.97 1.50
CA ALA A 109 -14.70 7.25 0.30
C ALA A 109 -14.96 5.75 0.51
N PHE A 110 -14.79 5.28 1.76
CA PHE A 110 -15.21 3.96 2.23
C PHE A 110 -16.38 4.15 3.21
N PRO A 111 -17.64 4.29 2.74
CA PRO A 111 -18.75 4.69 3.58
C PRO A 111 -18.93 3.79 4.81
N GLY A 112 -18.93 4.38 6.00
CA GLY A 112 -19.07 3.66 7.27
C GLY A 112 -17.80 2.94 7.76
N ASN A 113 -16.69 3.08 7.05
CA ASN A 113 -15.42 2.48 7.45
C ASN A 113 -14.38 3.55 7.81
N THR A 114 -13.57 3.25 8.82
CA THR A 114 -12.48 4.09 9.32
C THR A 114 -11.20 3.28 9.46
N MET A 115 -10.06 3.94 9.60
CA MET A 115 -8.75 3.28 9.72
C MET A 115 -8.61 2.42 11.00
N ASP A 116 -9.43 2.70 12.05
CA ASP A 116 -9.36 2.01 13.33
C ASP A 116 -10.08 0.66 13.33
N GLN A 117 -10.76 0.30 12.25
CA GLN A 117 -11.47 -0.98 12.12
C GLN A 117 -10.59 -2.13 11.61
N VAL A 118 -9.33 -1.84 11.32
CA VAL A 118 -8.31 -2.80 10.86
C VAL A 118 -7.05 -2.64 11.68
N ARG A 119 -6.15 -3.60 11.61
CA ARG A 119 -4.83 -3.55 12.25
C ARG A 119 -3.76 -3.36 11.18
N TRP A 120 -2.96 -2.30 11.29
CA TRP A 120 -1.90 -2.00 10.33
C TRP A 120 -0.65 -2.82 10.68
N ILE A 121 -0.17 -3.63 9.74
CA ILE A 121 0.91 -4.60 9.98
C ILE A 121 2.28 -3.93 9.79
N GLY A 122 2.57 -3.45 8.59
CA GLY A 122 3.87 -2.89 8.28
C GLY A 122 3.98 -2.45 6.82
N SER A 123 5.02 -1.67 6.55
CA SER A 123 5.42 -1.26 5.21
C SER A 123 6.49 -2.20 4.64
N ILE A 124 6.59 -2.22 3.32
CA ILE A 124 7.56 -3.02 2.57
C ILE A 124 8.34 -2.18 1.56
N GLY A 125 8.27 -0.87 1.67
CA GLY A 125 8.88 0.09 0.78
C GLY A 125 7.90 1.12 0.26
N ALA A 126 8.39 2.04 -0.58
CA ALA A 126 7.59 3.06 -1.26
C ALA A 126 7.86 3.01 -2.76
N ASP A 127 6.80 3.08 -3.54
CA ASP A 127 6.84 3.11 -5.00
C ASP A 127 6.63 4.55 -5.47
N TYR A 128 7.51 5.06 -6.32
CA TYR A 128 7.34 6.43 -6.80
C TYR A 128 6.41 6.50 -8.00
N GLY A 129 5.56 7.52 -7.98
CA GLY A 129 4.70 7.83 -9.09
C GLY A 129 5.47 8.18 -10.36
N VAL A 130 4.90 7.84 -11.50
CA VAL A 130 5.38 8.24 -12.82
C VAL A 130 4.28 8.95 -13.60
N ILE A 131 4.71 9.87 -14.47
CA ILE A 131 3.88 10.41 -15.55
C ILE A 131 4.56 10.00 -16.84
N ALA A 132 3.83 9.28 -17.71
CA ALA A 132 4.34 8.70 -18.94
C ALA A 132 3.39 8.94 -20.12
N VAL A 133 3.92 8.82 -21.33
CA VAL A 133 3.16 8.89 -22.59
C VAL A 133 3.53 7.70 -23.47
N ALA A 134 2.78 7.44 -24.53
CA ALA A 134 3.16 6.45 -25.54
C ALA A 134 4.53 6.82 -26.14
N ALA A 135 5.32 5.82 -26.53
CA ALA A 135 6.68 6.04 -27.03
C ALA A 135 6.74 6.96 -28.27
N ASP A 136 5.72 6.91 -29.13
CA ASP A 136 5.57 7.71 -30.34
C ASP A 136 4.91 9.08 -30.12
N SER A 137 4.54 9.42 -28.86
CA SER A 137 3.99 10.73 -28.52
C SER A 137 4.95 11.86 -28.87
N ASP A 138 4.43 12.97 -29.35
CA ASP A 138 5.18 14.20 -29.60
C ASP A 138 5.49 15.03 -28.33
N ILE A 139 4.95 14.61 -27.17
CA ILE A 139 5.25 15.20 -25.86
C ILE A 139 6.54 14.58 -25.34
N GLY A 140 7.55 15.41 -25.07
CA GLY A 140 8.89 14.96 -24.67
C GLY A 140 9.22 15.18 -23.21
N THR A 141 8.53 16.10 -22.52
CA THR A 141 8.83 16.49 -21.12
C THR A 141 7.56 16.70 -20.31
N LEU A 142 7.70 16.66 -18.96
CA LEU A 142 6.58 16.98 -18.09
C LEU A 142 6.09 18.44 -18.23
N PRO A 143 6.97 19.46 -18.32
CA PRO A 143 6.53 20.83 -18.61
C PRO A 143 5.69 20.96 -19.89
N GLU A 144 6.11 20.32 -21.01
CA GLU A 144 5.33 20.32 -22.25
C GLU A 144 3.92 19.74 -22.05
N LEU A 145 3.79 18.64 -21.30
CA LEU A 145 2.49 18.06 -20.96
C LEU A 145 1.63 19.05 -20.16
N MET A 146 2.22 19.68 -19.14
CA MET A 146 1.51 20.64 -18.28
C MET A 146 1.12 21.92 -19.03
N ASP A 147 1.96 22.39 -19.94
CA ASP A 147 1.66 23.56 -20.78
C ASP A 147 0.47 23.27 -21.71
N ARG A 148 0.39 22.09 -22.34
CA ARG A 148 -0.77 21.69 -23.14
C ARG A 148 -2.06 21.63 -22.31
N ILE A 149 -1.97 21.08 -21.09
CA ILE A 149 -3.13 21.06 -20.18
C ILE A 149 -3.54 22.47 -19.79
N LYS A 150 -2.58 23.38 -19.58
CA LYS A 150 -2.85 24.77 -19.23
C LYS A 150 -3.51 25.55 -20.38
N GLU A 151 -3.09 25.28 -21.62
CA GLU A 151 -3.67 25.88 -22.81
C GLU A 151 -5.09 25.37 -23.10
N ASP A 152 -5.27 24.03 -23.04
CA ASP A 152 -6.56 23.35 -23.23
C ASP A 152 -6.65 22.09 -22.34
N PRO A 153 -7.27 22.19 -21.15
CA PRO A 153 -7.44 21.05 -20.24
C PRO A 153 -8.17 19.86 -20.83
N THR A 154 -8.94 20.07 -21.91
CA THR A 154 -9.71 19.00 -22.57
C THR A 154 -8.88 18.21 -23.59
N SER A 155 -7.74 18.75 -24.04
CA SER A 155 -6.88 18.15 -25.06
C SER A 155 -6.12 16.91 -24.55
N ILE A 156 -5.88 16.82 -23.25
CA ILE A 156 -5.12 15.73 -22.62
C ILE A 156 -6.03 14.92 -21.69
N SER A 157 -6.22 13.65 -22.03
CA SER A 157 -6.86 12.67 -21.12
C SER A 157 -5.77 11.83 -20.46
N ILE A 158 -5.71 11.85 -19.15
CA ILE A 158 -4.72 11.11 -18.35
C ILE A 158 -5.40 9.92 -17.70
N GLY A 159 -4.88 8.72 -17.89
CA GLY A 159 -5.38 7.51 -17.26
C GLY A 159 -4.54 7.06 -16.07
N GLY A 160 -5.16 6.46 -15.06
CA GLY A 160 -4.47 5.86 -13.92
C GLY A 160 -5.27 4.75 -13.26
N GLY A 161 -4.60 3.96 -12.43
CA GLY A 161 -5.14 2.75 -11.81
C GLY A 161 -5.99 2.99 -10.56
N SER A 162 -6.15 4.24 -10.12
CA SER A 162 -6.95 4.58 -8.94
C SER A 162 -8.26 5.30 -9.32
N ALA A 163 -9.26 5.25 -8.44
CA ALA A 163 -10.51 5.98 -8.61
C ALA A 163 -10.28 7.49 -8.74
N VAL A 164 -11.24 8.22 -9.32
CA VAL A 164 -11.22 9.70 -9.33
C VAL A 164 -11.07 10.23 -7.90
N GLY A 165 -10.15 11.16 -7.69
CA GLY A 165 -9.73 11.63 -6.37
C GLY A 165 -8.76 10.68 -5.65
N GLY A 166 -8.48 9.49 -6.19
CA GLY A 166 -7.50 8.55 -5.65
C GLY A 166 -6.05 9.00 -5.87
N TRP A 167 -5.10 8.20 -5.38
CA TRP A 167 -3.70 8.62 -5.30
C TRP A 167 -3.09 8.95 -6.68
N ASP A 168 -3.36 8.14 -7.72
CA ASP A 168 -2.84 8.46 -9.06
C ASP A 168 -3.40 9.78 -9.60
N HIS A 169 -4.68 10.04 -9.36
CA HIS A 169 -5.25 11.33 -9.72
C HIS A 169 -4.60 12.47 -8.91
N LEU A 170 -4.42 12.32 -7.60
CA LEU A 170 -3.76 13.33 -6.76
C LEU A 170 -2.34 13.65 -7.24
N LYS A 171 -1.56 12.64 -7.63
CA LYS A 171 -0.20 12.83 -8.16
C LYS A 171 -0.18 13.80 -9.34
N VAL A 172 -1.11 13.66 -10.27
CA VAL A 172 -1.23 14.57 -11.43
C VAL A 172 -1.72 15.95 -11.01
N LEU A 173 -2.67 16.03 -10.07
CA LEU A 173 -3.16 17.33 -9.60
C LEU A 173 -2.07 18.11 -8.84
N ILE A 174 -1.22 17.42 -8.08
CA ILE A 174 -0.03 18.02 -7.44
C ILE A 174 0.91 18.57 -8.53
N ALA A 175 1.22 17.77 -9.55
CA ALA A 175 2.09 18.21 -10.63
C ALA A 175 1.50 19.41 -11.38
N ALA A 176 0.21 19.40 -11.66
CA ALA A 176 -0.52 20.49 -12.30
C ALA A 176 -0.49 21.79 -11.45
N GLN A 177 -0.76 21.68 -10.14
CA GLN A 177 -0.70 22.81 -9.21
C GLN A 177 0.72 23.41 -9.17
N LYS A 178 1.74 22.55 -9.02
CA LYS A 178 3.15 22.98 -8.99
C LYS A 178 3.65 23.55 -10.32
N SER A 179 2.95 23.26 -11.43
CA SER A 179 3.18 23.86 -12.74
C SER A 179 2.44 25.20 -12.93
N GLY A 180 1.65 25.66 -11.96
CA GLY A 180 0.93 26.91 -12.00
C GLY A 180 -0.42 26.83 -12.74
N ILE A 181 -1.06 25.66 -12.79
CA ILE A 181 -2.47 25.51 -13.21
C ILE A 181 -3.35 25.93 -12.03
N GLU A 182 -4.14 27.02 -12.20
CA GLU A 182 -4.91 27.61 -11.10
C GLU A 182 -6.08 26.71 -10.65
N ASP A 183 -6.85 26.14 -11.59
CA ASP A 183 -7.94 25.19 -11.27
C ASP A 183 -7.56 23.78 -11.73
N VAL A 184 -6.91 23.04 -10.85
CA VAL A 184 -6.45 21.67 -11.13
C VAL A 184 -7.61 20.68 -11.38
N ARG A 185 -8.84 21.01 -10.98
CA ARG A 185 -10.03 20.18 -11.21
C ARG A 185 -10.42 20.10 -12.68
N THR A 186 -9.86 20.98 -13.52
CA THR A 186 -10.04 20.93 -14.96
C THR A 186 -9.23 19.84 -15.64
N VAL A 187 -8.24 19.25 -14.96
CA VAL A 187 -7.43 18.14 -15.47
C VAL A 187 -8.33 16.92 -15.70
N LYS A 188 -8.35 16.44 -16.94
CA LYS A 188 -9.19 15.32 -17.33
C LYS A 188 -8.53 14.00 -16.96
N TYR A 189 -9.00 13.38 -15.90
CA TYR A 189 -8.53 12.08 -15.42
C TYR A 189 -9.57 10.98 -15.69
N ILE A 190 -9.11 9.81 -16.15
CA ILE A 190 -9.92 8.61 -16.41
C ILE A 190 -9.41 7.48 -15.52
N ALA A 191 -10.29 6.98 -14.64
CA ALA A 191 -9.99 5.94 -13.68
C ALA A 191 -10.14 4.54 -14.30
N PHE A 192 -9.16 3.67 -14.01
CA PHE A 192 -9.16 2.24 -14.32
C PHE A 192 -9.00 1.43 -13.02
N ALA A 193 -9.17 0.12 -13.11
CA ALA A 193 -9.05 -0.75 -11.93
C ALA A 193 -7.60 -1.21 -11.65
N GLY A 194 -6.62 -0.69 -12.40
CA GLY A 194 -5.19 -0.91 -12.22
C GLY A 194 -4.38 -0.22 -13.31
N GLY A 195 -3.10 0.05 -13.05
CA GLY A 195 -2.22 0.78 -13.97
C GLY A 195 -2.01 0.08 -15.30
N GLY A 196 -1.91 -1.25 -15.31
CA GLY A 196 -1.75 -2.02 -16.55
C GLY A 196 -2.92 -1.86 -17.54
N GLU A 197 -4.15 -1.72 -17.02
CA GLU A 197 -5.33 -1.43 -17.86
C GLU A 197 -5.24 -0.01 -18.44
N ALA A 198 -4.83 0.98 -17.63
CA ALA A 198 -4.66 2.35 -18.08
C ALA A 198 -3.57 2.46 -19.17
N VAL A 199 -2.43 1.78 -19.02
CA VAL A 199 -1.37 1.73 -20.05
C VAL A 199 -1.89 1.08 -21.33
N THR A 200 -2.67 0.00 -21.25
CA THR A 200 -3.29 -0.62 -22.44
C THR A 200 -4.16 0.37 -23.20
N GLN A 201 -4.92 1.23 -22.51
CA GLN A 201 -5.73 2.28 -23.15
C GLN A 201 -4.88 3.43 -23.71
N LEU A 202 -3.74 3.73 -23.09
CA LEU A 202 -2.75 4.67 -23.63
C LEU A 202 -2.21 4.17 -24.98
N LEU A 203 -1.79 2.92 -25.04
CA LEU A 203 -1.26 2.29 -26.28
C LEU A 203 -2.33 2.15 -27.37
N ALA A 204 -3.60 2.02 -26.97
CA ALA A 204 -4.72 2.04 -27.91
C ALA A 204 -5.08 3.46 -28.42
N GLY A 205 -4.40 4.52 -27.94
CA GLY A 205 -4.65 5.91 -28.33
C GLY A 205 -5.90 6.54 -27.69
N SER A 206 -6.52 5.87 -26.72
CA SER A 206 -7.68 6.40 -26.00
C SER A 206 -7.28 7.44 -24.94
N LEU A 207 -6.02 7.47 -24.56
CA LEU A 207 -5.40 8.39 -23.61
C LEU A 207 -4.19 9.07 -24.22
N GLN A 208 -3.83 10.26 -23.73
CA GLN A 208 -2.61 10.97 -24.13
C GLN A 208 -1.49 10.79 -23.11
N ALA A 209 -1.83 10.51 -21.83
CA ALA A 209 -0.83 10.26 -20.79
C ALA A 209 -1.33 9.21 -19.79
N PHE A 210 -0.37 8.64 -19.08
CA PHE A 210 -0.55 7.70 -17.98
C PHE A 210 0.04 8.30 -16.70
N THR A 211 -0.62 8.05 -15.58
CA THR A 211 -0.10 8.26 -14.24
C THR A 211 -0.35 7.01 -13.41
N GLY A 212 0.68 6.51 -12.76
CA GLY A 212 0.65 5.31 -11.95
C GLY A 212 1.92 5.23 -11.14
N ASP A 213 2.35 4.03 -10.80
CA ASP A 213 3.60 3.80 -10.09
C ASP A 213 4.65 3.18 -11.02
N LEU A 214 5.92 3.33 -10.68
CA LEU A 214 7.02 2.86 -11.51
C LEU A 214 6.99 1.34 -11.69
N SER A 215 6.66 0.59 -10.63
CA SER A 215 6.51 -0.87 -10.70
C SER A 215 5.45 -1.34 -11.71
N GLU A 216 4.38 -0.56 -11.91
CA GLU A 216 3.33 -0.86 -12.89
C GLU A 216 3.76 -0.50 -14.31
N ALA A 217 4.58 0.54 -14.46
CA ALA A 217 5.06 1.04 -15.74
C ALA A 217 6.27 0.26 -16.29
N LYS A 218 7.07 -0.38 -15.41
CA LYS A 218 8.37 -0.98 -15.73
C LYS A 218 8.36 -1.85 -16.98
N GLY A 219 7.49 -2.85 -17.04
CA GLY A 219 7.45 -3.77 -18.19
C GLY A 219 7.15 -3.08 -19.52
N PHE A 220 6.35 -2.02 -19.53
CA PHE A 220 6.05 -1.24 -20.73
C PHE A 220 7.17 -0.29 -21.12
N VAL A 221 7.97 0.17 -20.16
CA VAL A 221 9.19 0.94 -20.42
C VAL A 221 10.26 0.03 -21.01
N GLU A 222 10.48 -1.15 -20.45
CA GLU A 222 11.44 -2.15 -20.94
C GLU A 222 11.12 -2.62 -22.37
N SER A 223 9.82 -2.77 -22.68
CA SER A 223 9.39 -3.12 -24.06
C SER A 223 9.51 -1.94 -25.04
N GLY A 224 9.73 -0.72 -24.54
CA GLY A 224 9.78 0.49 -25.36
C GLY A 224 8.42 0.99 -25.83
N ASP A 225 7.33 0.57 -25.21
CA ASP A 225 5.97 0.95 -25.55
C ASP A 225 5.59 2.34 -25.03
N ILE A 226 6.15 2.71 -23.86
CA ILE A 226 5.93 4.02 -23.23
C ILE A 226 7.26 4.69 -22.91
N LYS A 227 7.24 6.01 -22.81
CA LYS A 227 8.34 6.82 -22.28
C LYS A 227 7.92 7.57 -21.02
N VAL A 228 8.75 7.50 -19.99
CA VAL A 228 8.56 8.22 -18.73
C VAL A 228 8.96 9.68 -18.94
N LEU A 229 8.01 10.61 -18.74
CA LEU A 229 8.28 12.05 -18.76
C LEU A 229 8.89 12.51 -17.44
N ALA A 230 8.43 11.96 -16.33
CA ALA A 230 8.98 12.25 -15.01
C ALA A 230 8.67 11.15 -14.00
N VAL A 231 9.61 10.94 -13.09
CA VAL A 231 9.41 10.24 -11.81
C VAL A 231 9.09 11.28 -10.74
N LEU A 232 8.08 11.03 -9.91
CA LEU A 232 7.65 11.93 -8.85
C LEU A 232 8.43 11.64 -7.55
N ALA A 233 9.75 11.61 -7.65
CA ALA A 233 10.69 11.38 -6.55
C ALA A 233 11.45 12.66 -6.18
N PRO A 234 11.95 12.80 -4.93
CA PRO A 234 12.72 13.97 -4.50
C PRO A 234 14.04 14.11 -5.26
N GLU A 235 14.62 12.99 -5.70
CA GLU A 235 15.87 12.87 -6.47
C GLU A 235 15.80 11.64 -7.38
N ARG A 236 16.74 11.51 -8.32
CA ARG A 236 16.77 10.38 -9.26
C ARG A 236 16.92 9.06 -8.54
N LEU A 237 16.20 8.07 -9.03
CA LEU A 237 16.30 6.71 -8.55
C LEU A 237 17.63 6.08 -8.99
N GLY A 238 18.04 5.01 -8.33
CA GLY A 238 19.22 4.25 -8.66
C GLY A 238 18.99 3.23 -9.79
N GLY A 239 20.07 2.49 -10.11
CA GLY A 239 20.02 1.35 -11.02
C GLY A 239 19.52 1.71 -12.43
N GLU A 240 18.69 0.86 -12.99
CA GLU A 240 18.12 1.01 -14.34
C GLU A 240 17.16 2.21 -14.50
N PHE A 241 16.68 2.78 -13.39
CA PHE A 241 15.77 3.92 -13.38
C PHE A 241 16.50 5.28 -13.32
N SER A 242 17.84 5.28 -13.23
CA SER A 242 18.66 6.48 -13.08
C SER A 242 18.60 7.44 -14.27
N GLU A 243 18.20 6.95 -15.44
CA GLU A 243 18.04 7.78 -16.64
C GLU A 243 16.74 8.60 -16.64
N PHE A 244 15.72 8.24 -15.85
CA PHE A 244 14.46 8.96 -15.83
C PHE A 244 14.58 10.26 -15.03
N PRO A 245 14.22 11.42 -15.65
CA PRO A 245 14.27 12.67 -14.95
C PRO A 245 13.17 12.72 -13.87
N THR A 246 13.45 13.43 -12.77
CA THR A 246 12.40 13.75 -11.81
C THR A 246 11.57 14.96 -12.26
N ALA A 247 10.36 15.09 -11.72
CA ALA A 247 9.56 16.31 -11.92
C ALA A 247 10.30 17.54 -11.37
N LYS A 248 10.98 17.37 -10.22
CA LYS A 248 11.74 18.42 -9.55
C LYS A 248 12.92 18.93 -10.40
N GLU A 249 13.66 18.04 -11.09
CA GLU A 249 14.73 18.43 -12.02
C GLU A 249 14.20 19.25 -13.19
N GLN A 250 12.93 19.09 -13.55
CA GLN A 250 12.25 19.83 -14.60
C GLN A 250 11.54 21.11 -14.09
N GLY A 251 11.78 21.50 -12.82
CA GLY A 251 11.24 22.72 -12.22
C GLY A 251 9.85 22.55 -11.60
N ILE A 252 9.30 21.34 -11.55
CA ILE A 252 7.99 21.03 -10.97
C ILE A 252 8.21 20.27 -9.66
N ASP A 253 8.06 20.95 -8.51
CA ASP A 253 8.29 20.37 -7.18
C ASP A 253 7.12 19.47 -6.76
N ALA A 254 6.92 18.38 -7.51
CA ALA A 254 5.89 17.38 -7.28
C ALA A 254 6.53 16.07 -6.82
N ILE A 255 6.14 15.60 -5.65
CA ILE A 255 6.54 14.31 -5.07
C ILE A 255 5.28 13.45 -4.91
N GLY A 256 5.35 12.21 -5.35
CA GLY A 256 4.24 11.26 -5.32
C GLY A 256 4.70 9.87 -4.89
N ALA A 257 5.20 9.75 -3.65
CA ALA A 257 5.54 8.46 -3.06
C ALA A 257 4.28 7.70 -2.69
N ASN A 258 4.16 6.47 -3.20
CA ASN A 258 3.09 5.55 -2.88
C ASN A 258 3.67 4.45 -1.97
N TRP A 259 3.54 4.61 -0.64
CA TRP A 259 3.97 3.56 0.26
C TRP A 259 3.21 2.25 0.00
N ARG A 260 3.88 1.14 0.20
CA ARG A 260 3.35 -0.22 0.11
C ARG A 260 3.40 -0.88 1.48
N GLY A 261 2.34 -1.56 1.85
CA GLY A 261 2.25 -2.25 3.13
C GLY A 261 0.98 -3.07 3.23
N PHE A 262 0.64 -3.47 4.46
CA PHE A 262 -0.49 -4.35 4.72
C PHE A 262 -1.31 -3.89 5.92
N TYR A 263 -2.60 -4.24 5.87
CA TYR A 263 -3.45 -4.29 7.05
C TYR A 263 -4.04 -5.68 7.22
N ALA A 264 -4.48 -5.97 8.43
CA ALA A 264 -5.14 -7.21 8.84
C ALA A 264 -6.56 -6.91 9.35
N PRO A 265 -7.43 -7.94 9.48
CA PRO A 265 -8.69 -7.86 10.17
C PRO A 265 -8.58 -7.23 11.56
N GLY A 266 -9.56 -6.41 11.94
CA GLY A 266 -9.53 -5.65 13.19
C GLY A 266 -9.58 -6.52 14.45
N ASN A 267 -10.23 -7.68 14.38
CA ASN A 267 -10.35 -8.66 15.46
C ASN A 267 -9.41 -9.87 15.28
N MET A 268 -8.41 -9.79 14.40
CA MET A 268 -7.33 -10.77 14.35
C MET A 268 -6.72 -10.95 15.75
N SER A 269 -6.41 -12.18 16.16
CA SER A 269 -5.79 -12.44 17.46
C SER A 269 -4.44 -11.73 17.57
N ASP A 270 -4.00 -11.44 18.81
CA ASP A 270 -2.71 -10.77 19.01
C ASP A 270 -1.54 -11.66 18.57
N GLU A 271 -1.65 -12.97 18.74
CA GLU A 271 -0.65 -13.93 18.31
C GLU A 271 -0.51 -13.93 16.78
N ALA A 272 -1.63 -13.92 16.05
CA ALA A 272 -1.62 -13.87 14.59
C ALA A 272 -1.10 -12.51 14.07
N TYR A 273 -1.52 -11.43 14.70
CA TYR A 273 -1.05 -10.09 14.34
C TYR A 273 0.47 -9.96 14.51
N ASN A 274 1.00 -10.39 15.66
CA ASN A 274 2.44 -10.34 15.91
C ASN A 274 3.20 -11.23 14.93
N TYR A 275 2.68 -12.41 14.59
CA TYR A 275 3.28 -13.25 13.56
C TYR A 275 3.41 -12.51 12.21
N TRP A 276 2.33 -11.84 11.78
CA TRP A 276 2.37 -11.12 10.51
C TRP A 276 3.27 -9.89 10.55
N VAL A 277 3.33 -9.17 11.67
CA VAL A 277 4.28 -8.06 11.87
C VAL A 277 5.71 -8.57 11.79
N ASP A 278 6.05 -9.63 12.54
CA ASP A 278 7.40 -10.22 12.56
C ASP A 278 7.80 -10.80 11.20
N ALA A 279 6.85 -11.41 10.46
CA ALA A 279 7.10 -11.96 9.13
C ALA A 279 7.39 -10.86 8.09
N VAL A 280 6.68 -9.72 8.16
CA VAL A 280 6.91 -8.57 7.28
C VAL A 280 8.23 -7.88 7.63
N ASP A 281 8.53 -7.69 8.91
CA ASP A 281 9.79 -7.13 9.40
C ASP A 281 10.99 -8.00 8.96
N THR A 282 10.90 -9.30 9.21
CA THR A 282 11.94 -10.26 8.79
C THR A 282 12.14 -10.23 7.27
N LEU A 283 11.04 -10.23 6.49
CA LEU A 283 11.11 -10.15 5.04
C LEU A 283 11.87 -8.91 4.59
N TYR A 284 11.56 -7.75 5.18
CA TYR A 284 12.15 -6.46 4.79
C TYR A 284 13.67 -6.46 4.90
N ASP A 285 14.23 -7.10 5.91
CA ASP A 285 15.66 -7.17 6.16
C ASP A 285 16.42 -8.13 5.24
N THR A 286 15.73 -8.99 4.48
CA THR A 286 16.37 -10.00 3.62
C THR A 286 17.01 -9.38 2.37
N GLU A 287 18.08 -10.00 1.89
CA GLU A 287 18.73 -9.62 0.62
C GLU A 287 17.80 -9.89 -0.59
N GLU A 288 16.94 -10.91 -0.49
CA GLU A 288 15.94 -11.25 -1.48
C GLU A 288 14.93 -10.11 -1.66
N TRP A 289 14.43 -9.54 -0.55
CA TRP A 289 13.51 -8.41 -0.61
C TRP A 289 14.20 -7.13 -1.09
N LYS A 290 15.41 -6.86 -0.65
CA LYS A 290 16.23 -5.75 -1.16
C LYS A 290 16.44 -5.83 -2.67
N ALA A 291 16.67 -7.03 -3.20
CA ALA A 291 16.76 -7.26 -4.64
C ALA A 291 15.42 -7.01 -5.36
N VAL A 292 14.28 -7.40 -4.75
CA VAL A 292 12.94 -7.07 -5.28
C VAL A 292 12.74 -5.56 -5.31
N MET A 293 13.09 -4.84 -4.23
CA MET A 293 12.99 -3.38 -4.19
C MET A 293 13.84 -2.72 -5.28
N GLU A 294 15.10 -3.07 -5.38
CA GLU A 294 16.02 -2.53 -6.40
C GLU A 294 15.51 -2.79 -7.82
N THR A 295 15.12 -4.04 -8.10
CA THR A 295 14.60 -4.45 -9.42
C THR A 295 13.35 -3.67 -9.82
N ASN A 296 12.51 -3.27 -8.87
CA ASN A 296 11.23 -2.60 -9.14
C ASN A 296 11.23 -1.11 -8.80
N GLY A 297 12.38 -0.54 -8.44
CA GLY A 297 12.52 0.88 -8.14
C GLY A 297 11.80 1.32 -6.85
N LEU A 298 11.59 0.40 -5.90
CA LEU A 298 11.01 0.74 -4.61
C LEU A 298 12.07 1.44 -3.75
N ALA A 299 11.68 2.56 -3.15
CA ALA A 299 12.49 3.23 -2.15
C ALA A 299 12.32 2.57 -0.77
N PRO A 300 13.35 2.65 0.08
CA PRO A 300 13.24 2.16 1.45
C PRO A 300 12.14 2.87 2.24
N LEU A 301 11.30 2.10 2.91
CA LEU A 301 10.36 2.51 3.93
C LEU A 301 10.13 1.30 4.83
N ASP A 302 10.69 1.34 6.03
CA ASP A 302 10.70 0.26 7.01
C ASP A 302 10.00 0.74 8.28
N LEU A 303 8.72 0.42 8.41
CA LEU A 303 7.87 0.79 9.55
C LEU A 303 6.97 -0.38 9.88
N GLN A 304 6.94 -0.81 11.15
CA GLN A 304 6.19 -1.98 11.59
C GLN A 304 5.25 -1.65 12.75
N GLY A 305 4.16 -2.42 12.87
CA GLY A 305 3.24 -2.37 14.01
C GLY A 305 2.74 -0.95 14.32
N ASP A 306 2.94 -0.52 15.56
CA ASP A 306 2.46 0.79 16.05
C ASP A 306 3.08 1.97 15.31
N GLU A 307 4.35 1.89 14.88
CA GLU A 307 4.99 2.94 14.08
C GLU A 307 4.32 3.07 12.71
N PHE A 308 4.02 1.95 12.08
CA PHE A 308 3.32 1.97 10.79
C PHE A 308 1.88 2.48 10.95
N GLN A 309 1.18 2.08 12.00
CA GLN A 309 -0.16 2.61 12.29
C GLN A 309 -0.15 4.13 12.45
N GLN A 310 0.81 4.70 13.19
CA GLN A 310 0.95 6.15 13.34
C GLN A 310 1.28 6.82 12.01
N PHE A 311 2.19 6.25 11.23
CA PHE A 311 2.52 6.75 9.90
C PHE A 311 1.30 6.79 8.96
N VAL A 312 0.44 5.76 9.00
CA VAL A 312 -0.81 5.75 8.21
C VAL A 312 -1.76 6.83 8.70
N ALA A 313 -1.89 7.04 10.02
CA ALA A 313 -2.73 8.10 10.58
C ALA A 313 -2.27 9.50 10.11
N ASP A 314 -0.97 9.76 10.17
CA ASP A 314 -0.36 11.00 9.69
C ASP A 314 -0.56 11.15 8.17
N SER A 315 -0.43 10.06 7.41
CA SER A 315 -0.69 10.04 5.96
C SER A 315 -2.13 10.42 5.64
N VAL A 316 -3.11 9.84 6.36
CA VAL A 316 -4.55 10.17 6.20
C VAL A 316 -4.79 11.65 6.49
N GLN A 317 -4.19 12.20 7.55
CA GLN A 317 -4.34 13.61 7.89
C GLN A 317 -3.72 14.51 6.82
N ASN A 318 -2.48 14.23 6.40
CA ASN A 318 -1.78 15.03 5.38
C ASN A 318 -2.53 15.01 4.04
N ILE A 319 -3.08 13.85 3.63
CA ILE A 319 -3.86 13.73 2.40
C ILE A 319 -5.20 14.47 2.53
N THR A 320 -5.81 14.48 3.72
CA THR A 320 -7.03 15.25 3.99
C THR A 320 -6.77 16.74 3.77
N ASP A 321 -5.68 17.27 4.31
CA ASP A 321 -5.32 18.68 4.20
C ASP A 321 -4.97 19.04 2.74
N LEU A 322 -4.18 18.21 2.07
CA LEU A 322 -3.88 18.36 0.64
C LEU A 322 -5.18 18.34 -0.22
N SER A 323 -6.07 17.39 0.04
CA SER A 323 -7.32 17.27 -0.72
C SER A 323 -8.24 18.48 -0.56
N LYS A 324 -8.20 19.15 0.60
CA LYS A 324 -8.87 20.45 0.83
C LYS A 324 -8.18 21.57 0.07
N GLU A 325 -6.83 21.64 0.14
CA GLU A 325 -6.03 22.67 -0.53
C GLU A 325 -6.29 22.68 -2.04
N ILE A 326 -6.32 21.52 -2.69
CA ILE A 326 -6.58 21.39 -4.13
C ILE A 326 -8.07 21.31 -4.49
N GLY A 327 -8.97 21.47 -3.51
CA GLY A 327 -10.43 21.59 -3.73
C GLY A 327 -11.18 20.30 -4.07
N ILE A 328 -10.59 19.13 -3.75
CA ILE A 328 -11.27 17.82 -3.87
C ILE A 328 -12.20 17.57 -2.67
N LEU A 329 -11.76 17.98 -1.47
CA LEU A 329 -12.59 18.00 -0.27
C LEU A 329 -13.03 19.44 0.05
N GLN A 330 -14.25 19.56 0.61
CA GLN A 330 -14.82 20.82 1.10
C GLN A 330 -14.57 20.99 2.60
#